data_ccb8cb831a4a9881c1d5a4a67b9ab217
#
_entry.id   ccb8cb831a4a9881c1d5a4a67b9ab217
#
_cell.length_a   1.000
_cell.length_b   1.000
_cell.length_c   1.000
_cell.angle_alpha   90.00
_cell.angle_beta   90.00
_cell.angle_gamma   90.00
#
_symmetry.space_group_name_H-M   'P 1'
#
loop_
_entity.id
_entity.type
_entity.pdbx_description
1 polymer ?
#
loop_
_entity_poly.entity_id
_entity_poly.type
_entity_poly.pdbx_seq_one_letter_code
_entity_poly.pdbx_strand_id
1 'polypeptide(L)' 'MEDLQLDHLRFVYKSAVERWIAAIREEEDLATPDHSMVAVEAWDQAAFKEEAARGDAKAARKEYADALRKVLYNF' A
#
# COMPACT_ATOMS: atom_id res chain seq x y z
N MET A 1 12.27 13.12 -20.14
CA MET A 1 10.82 13.16 -20.18
C MET A 1 10.21 11.93 -19.62
N GLU A 2 10.54 10.79 -20.17
CA GLU A 2 10.12 9.52 -19.61
C GLU A 2 10.66 9.33 -18.21
N ASP A 3 11.85 9.88 -17.92
CA ASP A 3 12.45 9.80 -16.59
C ASP A 3 11.62 10.50 -15.53
N LEU A 4 11.00 11.66 -15.87
CA LEU A 4 10.15 12.36 -14.92
C LEU A 4 8.89 11.57 -14.61
N GLN A 5 8.32 10.91 -15.60
CA GLN A 5 7.14 10.07 -15.40
C GLN A 5 7.49 8.84 -14.56
N LEU A 6 8.62 8.20 -14.84
CA LEU A 6 9.08 7.06 -14.07
C LEU A 6 9.37 7.44 -12.62
N ASP A 7 10.00 8.60 -12.42
CA ASP A 7 10.27 9.10 -11.07
C ASP A 7 8.97 9.36 -10.30
N HIS A 8 7.96 9.91 -10.97
CA HIS A 8 6.65 10.13 -10.33
C HIS A 8 6.00 8.80 -9.96
N LEU A 9 5.97 7.84 -10.87
CA LEU A 9 5.37 6.53 -10.61
C LEU A 9 6.11 5.78 -9.51
N ARG A 10 7.43 5.89 -9.47
CA ARG A 10 8.23 5.31 -8.40
C ARG A 10 7.89 5.94 -7.06
N PHE A 11 7.74 7.26 -7.02
CA PHE A 11 7.36 7.98 -5.81
C PHE A 11 5.98 7.53 -5.32
N VAL A 12 5.01 7.44 -6.23
CA VAL A 12 3.66 6.98 -5.89
C VAL A 12 3.69 5.57 -5.33
N TYR A 13 4.46 4.68 -5.94
CA TYR A 13 4.61 3.32 -5.47
C TYR A 13 5.23 3.27 -4.07
N LYS A 14 6.34 3.96 -3.84
CA LYS A 14 7.00 3.96 -2.54
C LYS A 14 6.11 4.56 -1.46
N SER A 15 5.39 5.63 -1.78
CA SER A 15 4.46 6.25 -0.84
C SER A 15 3.30 5.31 -0.48
N ALA A 16 2.79 4.57 -1.46
CA ALA A 16 1.72 3.61 -1.23
C ALA A 16 2.20 2.46 -0.34
N VAL A 17 3.44 1.99 -0.53
CA VAL A 17 4.04 0.95 0.32
C VAL A 17 4.19 1.46 1.75
N GLU A 18 4.63 2.69 1.93
CA GLU A 18 4.78 3.27 3.27
C GLU A 18 3.44 3.35 3.99
N ARG A 19 2.38 3.75 3.28
CA ARG A 19 1.03 3.75 3.87
C ARG A 19 0.56 2.35 4.22
N TRP A 20 0.89 1.37 3.40
CA TRP A 20 0.55 -0.02 3.68
C TRP A 20 1.28 -0.52 4.92
N ILE A 21 2.58 -0.24 5.04
CA ILE A 21 3.36 -0.61 6.23
C ILE A 21 2.76 0.04 7.48
N ALA A 22 2.38 1.31 7.41
CA ALA A 22 1.74 1.99 8.54
C ALA A 22 0.42 1.33 8.91
N ALA A 23 -0.37 0.92 7.91
CA ALA A 23 -1.64 0.23 8.16
C ALA A 23 -1.44 -1.13 8.80
N ILE A 24 -0.41 -1.87 8.40
CA ILE A 24 -0.06 -3.17 9.02
C ILE A 24 0.30 -2.96 10.49
N ARG A 25 1.10 -1.95 10.80
CA ARG A 25 1.51 -1.66 12.17
C ARG A 25 0.33 -1.24 13.03
N GLU A 26 -0.57 -0.45 12.49
CA GLU A 26 -1.80 -0.06 13.20
C GLU A 26 -2.64 -1.30 13.54
N GLU A 27 -2.80 -2.20 12.58
CA GLU A 27 -3.53 -3.43 12.78
C GLU A 27 -2.89 -4.30 13.86
N GLU A 28 -1.57 -4.43 13.83
CA GLU A 28 -0.81 -5.17 14.86
C GLU A 28 -1.02 -4.56 16.25
N ASP A 29 -0.93 -3.23 16.32
CA ASP A 29 -1.05 -2.54 17.61
C ASP A 29 -2.43 -2.71 18.22
N LEU A 30 -3.46 -2.88 17.38
CA LEU A 30 -4.82 -3.07 17.83
C LEU A 30 -5.14 -4.53 18.15
N ALA A 31 -4.26 -5.45 17.85
CA ALA A 31 -4.39 -6.86 18.25
C ALA A 31 -3.93 -7.00 19.70
N THR A 32 -4.87 -6.90 20.62
CA THR A 32 -4.60 -6.89 22.08
C THR A 32 -5.22 -8.11 22.74
N PRO A 33 -4.81 -8.43 24.01
CA PRO A 33 -5.49 -9.48 24.75
C PRO A 33 -6.94 -9.16 25.13
N ASP A 34 -7.34 -7.90 25.02
CA ASP A 34 -8.71 -7.48 25.29
C ASP A 34 -9.62 -7.94 24.15
N HIS A 35 -10.62 -8.75 24.49
CA HIS A 35 -11.58 -9.28 23.52
C HIS A 35 -12.93 -8.61 23.64
N SER A 36 -12.98 -7.37 24.13
CA SER A 36 -14.22 -6.59 24.16
C SER A 36 -14.69 -6.30 22.72
N MET A 37 -15.99 -6.04 22.57
CA MET A 37 -16.56 -5.72 21.26
C MET A 37 -15.88 -4.48 20.66
N VAL A 38 -15.60 -3.48 21.47
CA VAL A 38 -14.94 -2.24 21.01
C VAL A 38 -13.55 -2.53 20.48
N ALA A 39 -12.77 -3.36 21.17
CA ALA A 39 -11.41 -3.71 20.75
C ALA A 39 -11.43 -4.52 19.45
N VAL A 40 -12.35 -5.47 19.33
CA VAL A 40 -12.48 -6.30 18.13
C VAL A 40 -12.91 -5.44 16.93
N GLU A 41 -13.87 -4.54 17.12
CA GLU A 41 -14.30 -3.65 16.05
C GLU A 41 -13.18 -2.73 15.58
N ALA A 42 -12.37 -2.20 16.50
CA ALA A 42 -11.23 -1.35 16.13
C ALA A 42 -10.21 -2.13 15.31
N TRP A 43 -9.94 -3.37 15.70
CA TRP A 43 -9.02 -4.24 14.97
C TRP A 43 -9.58 -4.58 13.58
N ASP A 44 -10.87 -4.89 13.47
CA ASP A 44 -11.52 -5.16 12.18
C ASP A 44 -11.43 -3.96 11.24
N GLN A 45 -11.65 -2.75 11.75
CA GLN A 45 -11.53 -1.54 10.95
C GLN A 45 -10.11 -1.32 10.46
N ALA A 46 -9.12 -1.61 11.30
CA ALA A 46 -7.73 -1.52 10.90
C ALA A 46 -7.40 -2.54 9.80
N ALA A 47 -8.00 -3.73 9.85
CA ALA A 47 -7.84 -4.73 8.81
C ALA A 47 -8.38 -4.25 7.46
N PHE A 48 -9.52 -3.56 7.44
CA PHE A 48 -10.06 -2.98 6.22
C PHE A 48 -9.14 -1.91 5.65
N LYS A 49 -8.58 -1.07 6.50
CA LYS A 49 -7.62 -0.05 6.08
C LYS A 49 -6.35 -0.69 5.48
N GLU A 50 -5.88 -1.76 6.10
CA GLU A 50 -4.71 -2.47 5.60
C GLU A 50 -4.99 -3.07 4.22
N GLU A 51 -6.15 -3.68 4.01
CA GLU A 51 -6.50 -4.23 2.71
C GLU A 51 -6.58 -3.16 1.63
N ALA A 52 -7.16 -2.00 1.94
CA ALA A 52 -7.25 -0.89 1.00
C ALA A 52 -5.86 -0.37 0.65
N ALA A 53 -4.99 -0.19 1.64
CA ALA A 53 -3.62 0.28 1.42
C ALA A 53 -2.79 -0.72 0.61
N ARG A 54 -3.00 -2.02 0.85
CA ARG A 54 -2.34 -3.09 0.08
C ARG A 54 -2.77 -3.04 -1.38
N GLY A 55 -4.08 -2.85 -1.62
CA GLY A 55 -4.59 -2.72 -2.98
C GLY A 55 -3.98 -1.54 -3.71
N ASP A 56 -3.86 -0.40 -3.04
CA ASP A 56 -3.23 0.79 -3.60
C ASP A 56 -1.77 0.54 -3.94
N ALA A 57 -1.04 -0.14 -3.06
CA ALA A 57 0.37 -0.45 -3.28
C ALA A 57 0.54 -1.41 -4.46
N LYS A 58 -0.33 -2.40 -4.59
CA LYS A 58 -0.31 -3.34 -5.72
C LYS A 58 -0.59 -2.64 -7.04
N ALA A 59 -1.58 -1.74 -7.06
CA ALA A 59 -1.92 -0.98 -8.25
C ALA A 59 -0.77 -0.05 -8.66
N ALA A 60 -0.18 0.65 -7.71
CA ALA A 60 0.94 1.55 -7.97
C ALA A 60 2.17 0.77 -8.46
N ARG A 61 2.42 -0.40 -7.89
CA ARG A 61 3.52 -1.27 -8.33
C ARG A 61 3.31 -1.71 -9.77
N LYS A 62 2.08 -2.09 -10.12
CA LYS A 62 1.77 -2.51 -11.48
C LYS A 62 2.00 -1.39 -12.48
N GLU A 63 1.53 -0.19 -12.17
CA GLU A 63 1.72 0.97 -13.04
C GLU A 63 3.20 1.27 -13.26
N TYR A 64 3.98 1.26 -12.20
CA TYR A 64 5.40 1.52 -12.29
C TYR A 64 6.10 0.42 -13.10
N ALA A 65 5.79 -0.85 -12.82
CA ALA A 65 6.38 -1.98 -13.53
C ALA A 65 6.04 -1.96 -15.02
N ASP A 66 4.79 -1.64 -15.36
CA ASP A 66 4.36 -1.54 -16.76
C ASP A 66 5.09 -0.41 -17.47
N ALA A 67 5.26 0.73 -16.81
CA ALA A 67 5.99 1.86 -17.38
C ALA A 67 7.47 1.53 -17.60
N LEU A 68 8.09 0.82 -16.65
CA LEU A 68 9.47 0.36 -16.80
C LEU A 68 9.62 -0.56 -18.02
N ARG A 69 8.69 -1.47 -18.20
CA ARG A 69 8.72 -2.40 -19.35
C ARG A 69 8.59 -1.65 -20.66
N LYS A 70 7.73 -0.64 -20.72
CA LYS A 70 7.60 0.18 -21.91
C LYS A 70 8.89 0.89 -22.28
N VAL A 71 9.59 1.43 -21.28
CA VAL A 71 10.84 2.14 -21.52
C VAL A 71 11.96 1.17 -21.92
N LEU A 72 12.09 0.05 -21.20
CA LEU A 72 13.20 -0.88 -21.41
C LEU A 72 12.99 -1.80 -22.61
N TYR A 73 11.77 -2.23 -22.87
CA TYR A 73 11.47 -3.23 -23.88
C TYR A 73 10.60 -2.73 -25.02
N ASN A 74 10.20 -1.49 -24.95
CA ASN A 74 9.40 -0.84 -26.01
C ASN A 74 8.09 -1.58 -26.30
N PHE A 75 7.42 -2.01 -25.28
CA PHE A 75 6.11 -2.66 -25.39
C PHE A 75 4.98 -1.65 -25.50
#